data_3a8f0b514eb4e472f403571b61570040
#
_entry.id   3a8f0b514eb4e472f403571b61570040
#
_cell.length_a   1.000
_cell.length_b   1.000
_cell.length_c   1.000
_cell.angle_alpha   90.00
_cell.angle_beta   90.00
_cell.angle_gamma   90.00
#
_symmetry.space_group_name_H-M   'P 1'
#
loop_
_entity.id
_entity.type
_entity.pdbx_description
1 polymer ?
#
loop_
_entity_poly.entity_id
_entity_poly.type
_entity_poly.pdbx_seq_one_letter_code
_entity_poly.pdbx_strand_id
1 'polypeptide(L)'
;RILRLPWTTLDMSSINDPEQLTGSSRVYSNAKPGIIMEAFSQAGESNLVFIINQLDEANSGKGNGNPADVLLTLLDNLGFTDNYMECMIPTNGVYPIATANDKENISKPIMSRFAVIDIPDYTPDEKKEIFNKFVLPKVLKRIGLEGSECIILPDGVDAVIKKCDGVTGIRDIEQAAEHIVAHALYQIEVNHVQSVTFDGAMIEELLS
;
A
#
# COMPACT_ATOMS: atom_id res chain seq x y z
N ARG A 1 11.48 9.17 -8.28
CA ARG A 1 11.83 10.39 -9.07
C ARG A 1 13.14 11.03 -8.62
N ILE A 2 13.49 11.02 -7.34
CA ILE A 2 14.72 11.64 -6.82
C ILE A 2 15.95 10.87 -7.30
N LEU A 3 15.96 9.56 -7.19
CA LEU A 3 17.11 8.73 -7.56
C LEU A 3 17.26 8.55 -9.09
N ARG A 4 16.21 8.78 -9.87
CA ARG A 4 16.15 8.56 -11.33
C ARG A 4 16.58 7.13 -11.76
N LEU A 5 16.39 6.16 -10.87
CA LEU A 5 16.64 4.75 -11.13
C LEU A 5 15.37 4.05 -11.59
N PRO A 6 15.46 2.99 -12.37
CA PRO A 6 14.36 2.09 -12.60
C PRO A 6 13.90 1.50 -11.26
N TRP A 7 12.66 1.14 -11.16
CA TRP A 7 12.09 0.56 -9.95
C TRP A 7 11.10 -0.56 -10.28
N THR A 8 10.97 -1.48 -9.37
CA THR A 8 9.98 -2.54 -9.40
C THR A 8 9.33 -2.70 -8.04
N THR A 9 8.15 -3.31 -8.02
CA THR A 9 7.41 -3.60 -6.79
C THR A 9 7.30 -5.10 -6.59
N LEU A 10 7.65 -5.56 -5.39
CA LEU A 10 7.39 -6.90 -4.90
C LEU A 10 6.30 -6.82 -3.84
N ASP A 11 5.19 -7.51 -4.05
CA ASP A 11 4.10 -7.58 -3.09
C ASP A 11 4.19 -8.92 -2.35
N MET A 12 4.68 -8.89 -1.11
CA MET A 12 4.97 -10.10 -0.33
C MET A 12 3.69 -10.81 0.13
N SER A 13 2.55 -10.13 0.20
CA SER A 13 1.27 -10.75 0.54
C SER A 13 0.77 -11.74 -0.54
N SER A 14 1.21 -11.55 -1.77
CA SER A 14 0.86 -12.43 -2.90
C SER A 14 1.84 -13.59 -3.11
N ILE A 15 2.98 -13.58 -2.42
CA ILE A 15 4.06 -14.55 -2.60
C ILE A 15 3.96 -15.62 -1.51
N ASN A 16 3.61 -16.84 -1.90
CA ASN A 16 3.42 -17.98 -0.99
C ASN A 16 4.53 -19.01 -1.08
N ASP A 17 5.37 -18.94 -2.10
CA ASP A 17 6.45 -19.90 -2.37
C ASP A 17 7.74 -19.17 -2.73
N PRO A 18 8.88 -19.49 -2.09
CA PRO A 18 10.20 -18.95 -2.46
C PRO A 18 10.56 -19.08 -3.94
N GLU A 19 10.09 -20.12 -4.63
CA GLU A 19 10.32 -20.31 -6.06
C GLU A 19 9.70 -19.21 -6.94
N GLN A 20 8.65 -18.54 -6.46
CA GLN A 20 8.10 -17.37 -7.16
C GLN A 20 9.11 -16.23 -7.26
N LEU A 21 9.99 -16.10 -6.26
CA LEU A 21 11.06 -15.10 -6.24
C LEU A 21 12.32 -15.56 -6.96
N THR A 22 12.72 -16.84 -6.75
CA THR A 22 13.98 -17.39 -7.23
C THR A 22 13.91 -18.13 -8.56
N GLY A 23 12.72 -18.32 -9.10
CA GLY A 23 12.51 -19.14 -10.29
C GLY A 23 12.54 -20.64 -9.99
N SER A 24 12.00 -21.43 -10.91
CA SER A 24 11.91 -22.88 -10.82
C SER A 24 13.01 -23.56 -11.68
N SER A 25 13.48 -24.72 -11.21
CA SER A 25 14.51 -25.48 -11.92
C SER A 25 14.06 -25.89 -13.33
N ARG A 26 14.93 -25.78 -14.34
CA ARG A 26 14.67 -26.19 -15.74
C ARG A 26 14.36 -27.66 -15.95
N VAL A 27 14.47 -28.47 -14.89
CA VAL A 27 14.08 -29.88 -14.92
C VAL A 27 12.56 -30.03 -15.14
N TYR A 28 11.79 -29.03 -14.72
CA TYR A 28 10.32 -29.03 -14.86
C TYR A 28 9.89 -28.43 -16.20
N SER A 29 8.88 -29.03 -16.84
CA SER A 29 8.38 -28.59 -18.14
C SER A 29 7.76 -27.19 -18.16
N ASN A 30 7.31 -26.71 -17.00
CA ASN A 30 6.70 -25.39 -16.78
C ASN A 30 7.63 -24.42 -16.05
N ALA A 31 8.94 -24.71 -16.03
CA ALA A 31 9.91 -23.86 -15.38
C ALA A 31 9.94 -22.44 -15.97
N LYS A 32 10.10 -21.46 -15.10
CA LYS A 32 10.18 -20.04 -15.46
C LYS A 32 11.11 -19.28 -14.51
N PRO A 33 11.63 -18.12 -14.95
CA PRO A 33 12.39 -17.22 -14.08
C PRO A 33 11.55 -16.75 -12.90
N GLY A 34 12.19 -16.36 -11.82
CA GLY A 34 11.54 -15.72 -10.69
C GLY A 34 11.27 -14.22 -10.92
N ILE A 35 10.39 -13.67 -10.11
CA ILE A 35 9.97 -12.25 -10.19
C ILE A 35 11.18 -11.31 -10.06
N ILE A 36 12.17 -11.66 -9.23
CA ILE A 36 13.39 -10.86 -9.07
C ILE A 36 14.18 -10.81 -10.39
N MET A 37 14.34 -11.94 -11.05
CA MET A 37 15.01 -11.99 -12.36
C MET A 37 14.24 -11.25 -13.44
N GLU A 38 12.90 -11.38 -13.45
CA GLU A 38 12.04 -10.63 -14.38
C GLU A 38 12.20 -9.12 -14.18
N ALA A 39 12.30 -8.67 -12.93
CA ALA A 39 12.53 -7.26 -12.61
C ALA A 39 13.86 -6.73 -13.17
N PHE A 40 14.96 -7.47 -13.02
CA PHE A 40 16.25 -7.12 -13.63
C PHE A 40 16.18 -7.09 -15.16
N SER A 41 15.50 -8.07 -15.74
CA SER A 41 15.31 -8.14 -17.21
C SER A 41 14.51 -6.96 -17.75
N GLN A 42 13.43 -6.56 -17.07
CA GLN A 42 12.61 -5.41 -17.47
C GLN A 42 13.35 -4.08 -17.29
N ALA A 43 14.12 -3.95 -16.22
CA ALA A 43 14.93 -2.77 -15.97
C ALA A 43 16.09 -2.63 -16.99
N GLY A 44 16.61 -3.76 -17.51
CA GLY A 44 17.79 -3.80 -18.36
C GLY A 44 19.10 -3.44 -17.64
N GLU A 45 19.03 -3.26 -16.32
CA GLU A 45 20.11 -2.81 -15.46
C GLU A 45 20.05 -3.56 -14.11
N SER A 46 21.21 -3.72 -13.48
CA SER A 46 21.29 -4.25 -12.11
C SER A 46 21.18 -3.16 -11.03
N ASN A 47 21.13 -1.90 -11.45
CA ASN A 47 21.03 -0.72 -10.59
C ASN A 47 19.56 -0.25 -10.52
N LEU A 48 18.79 -0.79 -9.59
CA LEU A 48 17.37 -0.49 -9.47
C LEU A 48 16.86 -0.45 -8.03
N VAL A 49 15.71 0.16 -7.84
CA VAL A 49 15.00 0.21 -6.56
C VAL A 49 13.98 -0.92 -6.51
N PHE A 50 14.08 -1.79 -5.49
CA PHE A 50 13.03 -2.73 -5.14
C PHE A 50 12.13 -2.14 -4.07
N ILE A 51 10.85 -1.96 -4.38
CA ILE A 51 9.81 -1.57 -3.44
C ILE A 51 9.14 -2.85 -2.95
N ILE A 52 9.44 -3.25 -1.72
CA ILE A 52 8.94 -4.49 -1.11
C ILE A 52 7.74 -4.13 -0.24
N ASN A 53 6.54 -4.39 -0.75
CA ASN A 53 5.31 -4.09 -0.02
C ASN A 53 4.94 -5.24 0.92
N GLN A 54 4.39 -4.87 2.08
CA GLN A 54 3.84 -5.80 3.07
C GLN A 54 4.82 -6.92 3.45
N LEU A 55 6.05 -6.53 3.80
CA LEU A 55 7.11 -7.47 4.14
C LEU A 55 6.74 -8.36 5.34
N ASP A 56 5.90 -7.87 6.24
CA ASP A 56 5.34 -8.57 7.39
C ASP A 56 4.30 -9.64 7.02
N GLU A 57 3.70 -9.55 5.83
CA GLU A 57 2.72 -10.51 5.29
C GLU A 57 3.37 -11.70 4.55
N ALA A 58 4.70 -11.73 4.47
CA ALA A 58 5.42 -12.84 3.86
C ALA A 58 5.15 -14.13 4.63
N ASN A 59 4.19 -14.90 4.14
CA ASN A 59 3.77 -16.15 4.79
C ASN A 59 4.73 -17.29 4.44
N SER A 60 5.20 -17.98 5.47
CA SER A 60 5.81 -19.29 5.29
C SER A 60 4.71 -20.26 4.86
N GLY A 61 4.62 -20.53 3.55
CA GLY A 61 3.80 -21.61 3.03
C GLY A 61 4.14 -22.92 3.74
N LYS A 62 3.15 -23.78 3.94
CA LYS A 62 3.36 -25.07 4.58
C LYS A 62 4.34 -25.91 3.74
N GLY A 63 5.64 -25.80 3.99
CA GLY A 63 6.64 -26.75 3.50
C GLY A 63 7.90 -26.20 2.83
N ASN A 64 7.89 -25.04 2.17
CA ASN A 64 9.01 -24.62 1.32
C ASN A 64 9.88 -23.48 1.89
N GLY A 65 9.73 -23.12 3.15
CA GLY A 65 10.45 -21.99 3.76
C GLY A 65 9.72 -20.66 3.65
N ASN A 66 10.31 -19.61 4.23
CA ASN A 66 9.74 -18.27 4.19
C ASN A 66 10.24 -17.53 2.93
N PRO A 67 9.35 -17.04 2.04
CA PRO A 67 9.77 -16.26 0.87
C PRO A 67 10.62 -15.05 1.20
N ALA A 68 10.42 -14.44 2.38
CA ALA A 68 11.22 -13.30 2.83
C ALA A 68 12.71 -13.67 3.02
N ASP A 69 13.06 -14.92 3.33
CA ASP A 69 14.45 -15.35 3.52
C ASP A 69 15.25 -15.27 2.21
N VAL A 70 14.59 -15.40 1.06
CA VAL A 70 15.22 -15.21 -0.26
C VAL A 70 15.79 -13.80 -0.41
N LEU A 71 15.15 -12.81 0.23
CA LEU A 71 15.59 -11.42 0.16
C LEU A 71 16.92 -11.19 0.89
N LEU A 72 17.36 -12.09 1.78
CA LEU A 72 18.62 -11.91 2.52
C LEU A 72 19.83 -11.79 1.59
N THR A 73 19.90 -12.61 0.55
CA THR A 73 21.00 -12.54 -0.42
C THR A 73 20.98 -11.23 -1.23
N LEU A 74 19.80 -10.75 -1.55
CA LEU A 74 19.59 -9.47 -2.21
C LEU A 74 20.01 -8.29 -1.31
N LEU A 75 19.64 -8.36 -0.02
CA LEU A 75 19.92 -7.33 0.98
C LEU A 75 21.42 -7.29 1.38
N ASP A 76 22.10 -8.42 1.35
CA ASP A 76 23.52 -8.53 1.71
C ASP A 76 24.47 -8.15 0.57
N ASN A 77 23.96 -7.79 -0.60
CA ASN A 77 24.75 -7.49 -1.81
C ASN A 77 25.71 -8.63 -2.21
N LEU A 78 25.35 -9.87 -1.91
CA LEU A 78 26.16 -11.06 -2.20
C LEU A 78 25.93 -11.61 -3.62
N GLY A 79 25.08 -10.97 -4.37
CA GLY A 79 24.58 -11.46 -5.63
C GLY A 79 23.31 -12.29 -5.47
N PHE A 80 22.53 -12.38 -6.53
CA PHE A 80 21.29 -13.15 -6.58
C PHE A 80 21.39 -14.20 -7.67
N THR A 81 21.08 -15.45 -7.37
CA THR A 81 21.03 -16.53 -8.34
C THR A 81 19.60 -16.97 -8.56
N ASP A 82 19.16 -16.91 -9.81
CA ASP A 82 17.87 -17.42 -10.23
C ASP A 82 18.01 -18.89 -10.65
N ASN A 83 17.11 -19.75 -10.17
CA ASN A 83 17.17 -21.20 -10.40
C ASN A 83 16.88 -21.59 -11.86
N TYR A 84 16.13 -20.75 -12.59
CA TYR A 84 15.87 -20.98 -14.01
C TYR A 84 17.03 -20.52 -14.88
N MET A 85 17.59 -19.34 -14.58
CA MET A 85 18.68 -18.78 -15.39
C MET A 85 20.03 -19.42 -15.06
N GLU A 86 20.19 -19.99 -13.86
CA GLU A 86 21.44 -20.60 -13.35
C GLU A 86 22.65 -19.65 -13.43
N CYS A 87 22.40 -18.35 -13.36
CA CYS A 87 23.46 -17.33 -13.35
C CYS A 87 23.30 -16.38 -12.17
N MET A 88 24.42 -15.85 -11.71
CA MET A 88 24.45 -14.88 -10.62
C MET A 88 24.38 -13.45 -11.17
N ILE A 89 23.47 -12.65 -10.63
CA ILE A 89 23.33 -11.23 -10.92
C ILE A 89 23.95 -10.46 -9.78
N PRO A 90 24.84 -9.48 -10.06
CA PRO A 90 25.35 -8.57 -9.03
C PRO A 90 24.23 -7.74 -8.42
N THR A 91 24.17 -7.64 -7.10
CA THR A 91 23.12 -6.92 -6.36
C THR A 91 23.62 -5.64 -5.68
N ASN A 92 24.88 -5.28 -5.84
CA ASN A 92 25.50 -4.09 -5.24
C ASN A 92 24.91 -2.74 -5.74
N GLY A 93 24.09 -2.75 -6.78
CA GLY A 93 23.34 -1.59 -7.28
C GLY A 93 21.86 -1.62 -6.91
N VAL A 94 21.44 -2.51 -6.01
CA VAL A 94 20.06 -2.65 -5.57
C VAL A 94 19.79 -1.79 -4.34
N TYR A 95 18.67 -1.05 -4.38
CA TYR A 95 18.21 -0.19 -3.29
C TYR A 95 16.84 -0.70 -2.80
N PRO A 96 16.80 -1.53 -1.76
CA PRO A 96 15.56 -2.05 -1.21
C PRO A 96 14.87 -1.00 -0.32
N ILE A 97 13.58 -0.81 -0.55
CA ILE A 97 12.69 -0.01 0.30
C ILE A 97 11.51 -0.92 0.66
N ALA A 98 11.31 -1.20 1.94
CA ALA A 98 10.24 -2.07 2.39
C ALA A 98 9.16 -1.28 3.14
N THR A 99 7.91 -1.74 3.03
CA THR A 99 6.79 -1.30 3.88
C THR A 99 6.28 -2.49 4.70
N ALA A 100 5.85 -2.21 5.92
CA ALA A 100 5.25 -3.18 6.82
C ALA A 100 4.26 -2.47 7.75
N ASN A 101 3.22 -3.17 8.16
CA ASN A 101 2.28 -2.72 9.18
C ASN A 101 2.74 -3.13 10.58
N ASP A 102 3.31 -4.33 10.70
CA ASP A 102 3.79 -4.88 11.96
C ASP A 102 5.22 -5.40 11.83
N LYS A 103 6.16 -4.68 12.42
CA LYS A 103 7.56 -5.06 12.42
C LYS A 103 7.88 -6.31 13.26
N GLU A 104 6.99 -6.72 14.17
CA GLU A 104 7.18 -7.92 15.01
C GLU A 104 7.02 -9.21 14.20
N ASN A 105 6.27 -9.15 13.10
CA ASN A 105 6.10 -10.26 12.17
C ASN A 105 7.27 -10.45 11.19
N ILE A 106 8.24 -9.54 11.18
CA ILE A 106 9.43 -9.63 10.34
C ILE A 106 10.56 -10.32 11.10
N SER A 107 11.24 -11.27 10.45
CA SER A 107 12.35 -11.98 11.07
C SER A 107 13.51 -11.05 11.44
N LYS A 108 14.18 -11.33 12.58
CA LYS A 108 15.32 -10.52 13.04
C LYS A 108 16.45 -10.40 12.02
N PRO A 109 16.82 -11.45 11.25
CA PRO A 109 17.83 -11.34 10.20
C PRO A 109 17.49 -10.30 9.13
N ILE A 110 16.23 -10.22 8.72
CA ILE A 110 15.77 -9.24 7.74
C ILE A 110 15.76 -7.84 8.36
N MET A 111 15.19 -7.69 9.54
CA MET A 111 15.12 -6.41 10.25
C MET A 111 16.50 -5.76 10.45
N SER A 112 17.52 -6.58 10.72
CA SER A 112 18.89 -6.06 10.95
C SER A 112 19.54 -5.41 9.72
N ARG A 113 18.94 -5.60 8.53
CA ARG A 113 19.44 -5.05 7.25
C ARG A 113 18.71 -3.80 6.81
N PHE A 114 17.67 -3.40 7.53
CA PHE A 114 16.91 -2.18 7.25
C PHE A 114 17.16 -1.10 8.29
N ALA A 115 17.25 0.14 7.82
CA ALA A 115 17.05 1.31 8.68
C ALA A 115 15.55 1.53 8.84
N VAL A 116 15.04 1.31 10.04
CA VAL A 116 13.61 1.41 10.34
C VAL A 116 13.20 2.87 10.52
N ILE A 117 12.14 3.28 9.82
CA ILE A 117 11.49 4.58 9.97
C ILE A 117 10.06 4.31 10.40
N ASP A 118 9.76 4.58 11.66
CA ASP A 118 8.38 4.47 12.16
C ASP A 118 7.56 5.68 11.66
N ILE A 119 6.42 5.40 11.05
CA ILE A 119 5.45 6.40 10.62
C ILE A 119 4.30 6.35 11.63
N PRO A 120 4.15 7.35 12.53
CA PRO A 120 3.08 7.37 13.50
C PRO A 120 1.73 7.56 12.81
N ASP A 121 0.65 7.12 13.47
CA ASP A 121 -0.70 7.41 13.03
C ASP A 121 -1.04 8.89 13.25
N TYR A 122 -2.01 9.38 12.51
CA TYR A 122 -2.50 10.74 12.64
C TYR A 122 -3.34 10.92 13.90
N THR A 123 -3.16 12.04 14.56
CA THR A 123 -4.05 12.47 15.65
C THR A 123 -5.45 12.81 15.11
N PRO A 124 -6.51 12.79 15.94
CA PRO A 124 -7.85 13.18 15.52
C PRO A 124 -7.91 14.57 14.85
N ASP A 125 -7.14 15.53 15.37
CA ASP A 125 -7.10 16.88 14.78
C ASP A 125 -6.41 16.91 13.42
N GLU A 126 -5.33 16.15 13.24
CA GLU A 126 -4.68 15.98 11.94
C GLU A 126 -5.61 15.26 10.95
N LYS A 127 -6.34 14.23 11.39
CA LYS A 127 -7.36 13.54 10.58
C LYS A 127 -8.45 14.51 10.10
N LYS A 128 -8.92 15.43 10.96
CA LYS A 128 -9.89 16.50 10.57
C LYS A 128 -9.29 17.43 9.51
N GLU A 129 -8.05 17.85 9.71
CA GLU A 129 -7.38 18.73 8.75
C GLU A 129 -7.19 18.03 7.39
N ILE A 130 -6.76 16.77 7.40
CA ILE A 130 -6.60 15.94 6.19
C ILE A 130 -7.95 15.76 5.50
N PHE A 131 -9.01 15.46 6.25
CA PHE A 131 -10.35 15.32 5.71
C PHE A 131 -10.79 16.58 4.95
N ASN A 132 -10.72 17.74 5.60
CA ASN A 132 -11.19 19.00 5.04
C ASN A 132 -10.32 19.51 3.87
N LYS A 133 -8.99 19.39 3.98
CA LYS A 133 -8.07 19.99 2.99
C LYS A 133 -7.77 19.08 1.81
N PHE A 134 -7.84 17.77 1.99
CA PHE A 134 -7.38 16.83 0.96
C PHE A 134 -8.43 15.81 0.57
N VAL A 135 -9.06 15.12 1.54
CA VAL A 135 -9.94 14.00 1.25
C VAL A 135 -11.25 14.48 0.61
N LEU A 136 -11.97 15.35 1.29
CA LEU A 136 -13.27 15.85 0.81
C LEU A 136 -13.15 16.55 -0.56
N PRO A 137 -12.21 17.50 -0.79
CA PRO A 137 -12.05 18.11 -2.10
C PRO A 137 -11.67 17.13 -3.21
N LYS A 138 -10.84 16.12 -2.91
CA LYS A 138 -10.45 15.06 -3.85
C LYS A 138 -11.67 14.23 -4.28
N VAL A 139 -12.51 13.85 -3.32
CA VAL A 139 -13.72 13.04 -3.57
C VAL A 139 -14.77 13.83 -4.34
N LEU A 140 -15.05 15.10 -3.95
CA LEU A 140 -15.96 16.00 -4.65
C LEU A 140 -15.56 16.14 -6.12
N LYS A 141 -14.27 16.45 -6.37
CA LYS A 141 -13.75 16.58 -7.74
C LYS A 141 -13.87 15.31 -8.57
N ARG A 142 -13.68 14.13 -7.94
CA ARG A 142 -13.79 12.82 -8.61
C ARG A 142 -15.23 12.51 -9.01
N ILE A 143 -16.21 12.89 -8.16
CA ILE A 143 -17.63 12.64 -8.37
C ILE A 143 -18.25 13.74 -9.27
N GLY A 144 -17.63 14.92 -9.36
CA GLY A 144 -18.09 16.03 -10.19
C GLY A 144 -19.00 17.02 -9.46
N LEU A 145 -18.96 17.02 -8.11
CA LEU A 145 -19.69 17.99 -7.28
C LEU A 145 -18.79 19.16 -6.87
N GLU A 146 -19.42 20.34 -6.71
CA GLU A 146 -18.75 21.51 -6.12
C GLU A 146 -18.92 21.51 -4.59
N GLY A 147 -18.01 22.20 -3.89
CA GLY A 147 -18.07 22.32 -2.43
C GLY A 147 -19.31 23.06 -1.90
N SER A 148 -20.00 23.83 -2.75
CA SER A 148 -21.26 24.48 -2.44
C SER A 148 -22.47 23.55 -2.49
N GLU A 149 -22.34 22.40 -3.16
CA GLU A 149 -23.40 21.41 -3.35
C GLU A 149 -23.43 20.36 -2.23
N CYS A 150 -22.24 20.09 -1.63
CA CYS A 150 -22.11 19.16 -0.50
C CYS A 150 -21.37 19.84 0.64
N ILE A 151 -22.09 20.25 1.66
CA ILE A 151 -21.58 21.00 2.81
C ILE A 151 -21.60 20.08 4.03
N ILE A 152 -20.45 19.91 4.68
CA ILE A 152 -20.36 19.16 5.93
C ILE A 152 -20.04 20.16 7.05
N LEU A 153 -20.93 20.20 8.06
CA LEU A 153 -20.76 21.09 9.21
C LEU A 153 -19.62 20.58 10.11
N PRO A 154 -19.05 21.43 10.99
CA PRO A 154 -17.96 21.04 11.87
C PRO A 154 -18.27 19.83 12.75
N ASP A 155 -19.49 19.72 13.28
CA ASP A 155 -19.97 18.58 14.06
C ASP A 155 -20.12 17.32 13.21
N GLY A 156 -20.46 17.47 11.91
CA GLY A 156 -20.45 16.38 10.93
C GLY A 156 -19.04 15.84 10.70
N VAL A 157 -18.04 16.73 10.57
CA VAL A 157 -16.64 16.30 10.48
C VAL A 157 -16.22 15.54 11.74
N ASP A 158 -16.61 16.03 12.92
CA ASP A 158 -16.33 15.36 14.19
C ASP A 158 -16.95 13.95 14.23
N ALA A 159 -18.17 13.80 13.73
CA ALA A 159 -18.84 12.51 13.64
C ALA A 159 -18.12 11.53 12.70
N VAL A 160 -17.62 12.00 11.53
CA VAL A 160 -16.81 11.18 10.62
C VAL A 160 -15.55 10.67 11.34
N ILE A 161 -14.80 11.57 11.98
CA ILE A 161 -13.54 11.18 12.65
C ILE A 161 -13.80 10.22 13.81
N LYS A 162 -14.86 10.46 14.60
CA LYS A 162 -15.28 9.58 15.69
C LYS A 162 -15.66 8.18 15.20
N LYS A 163 -16.36 8.08 14.04
CA LYS A 163 -16.73 6.80 13.45
C LYS A 163 -15.52 6.01 12.98
N CYS A 164 -14.48 6.70 12.50
CA CYS A 164 -13.21 6.12 12.06
C CYS A 164 -12.16 6.05 13.21
N ASP A 165 -12.58 6.23 14.47
CA ASP A 165 -11.68 6.12 15.62
C ASP A 165 -11.28 4.65 15.85
N GLY A 166 -10.01 4.44 16.24
CA GLY A 166 -9.43 3.10 16.43
C GLY A 166 -8.93 2.43 15.15
N VAL A 167 -9.12 3.04 13.98
CA VAL A 167 -8.54 2.53 12.72
C VAL A 167 -7.35 3.41 12.32
N THR A 168 -6.25 2.75 11.97
CA THR A 168 -5.02 3.43 11.56
C THR A 168 -5.11 3.97 10.13
N GLY A 169 -4.51 5.15 9.91
CA GLY A 169 -4.44 5.78 8.59
C GLY A 169 -5.68 6.60 8.23
N ILE A 170 -5.87 6.83 6.93
CA ILE A 170 -6.92 7.72 6.39
C ILE A 170 -7.87 6.99 5.42
N ARG A 171 -7.70 5.68 5.22
CA ARG A 171 -8.50 4.92 4.22
C ARG A 171 -9.98 4.93 4.56
N ASP A 172 -10.34 4.71 5.81
CA ASP A 172 -11.73 4.70 6.25
C ASP A 172 -12.36 6.09 6.19
N ILE A 173 -11.55 7.13 6.42
CA ILE A 173 -11.97 8.52 6.25
C ILE A 173 -12.25 8.83 4.77
N GLU A 174 -11.45 8.31 3.84
CA GLU A 174 -11.73 8.42 2.40
C GLU A 174 -13.02 7.68 2.03
N GLN A 175 -13.24 6.47 2.54
CA GLN A 175 -14.48 5.71 2.30
C GLN A 175 -15.72 6.42 2.86
N ALA A 176 -15.61 6.97 4.07
CA ALA A 176 -16.69 7.76 4.66
C ALA A 176 -17.02 8.99 3.80
N ALA A 177 -15.99 9.73 3.34
CA ALA A 177 -16.19 10.85 2.42
C ALA A 177 -16.86 10.43 1.11
N GLU A 178 -16.46 9.29 0.53
CA GLU A 178 -17.09 8.74 -0.68
C GLU A 178 -18.57 8.46 -0.47
N HIS A 179 -18.93 7.86 0.67
CA HIS A 179 -20.32 7.55 1.02
C HIS A 179 -21.16 8.82 1.17
N ILE A 180 -20.63 9.82 1.89
CA ILE A 180 -21.33 11.12 2.12
C ILE A 180 -21.54 11.84 0.78
N VAL A 181 -20.49 11.96 -0.04
CA VAL A 181 -20.58 12.67 -1.32
C VAL A 181 -21.48 11.93 -2.33
N ALA A 182 -21.43 10.59 -2.34
CA ALA A 182 -22.36 9.79 -3.16
C ALA A 182 -23.82 9.98 -2.74
N HIS A 183 -24.08 10.07 -1.42
CA HIS A 183 -25.43 10.37 -0.92
C HIS A 183 -25.86 11.79 -1.33
N ALA A 184 -24.97 12.78 -1.24
CA ALA A 184 -25.28 14.15 -1.71
C ALA A 184 -25.64 14.16 -3.20
N LEU A 185 -24.85 13.47 -4.05
CA LEU A 185 -25.13 13.34 -5.47
C LEU A 185 -26.52 12.71 -5.71
N TYR A 186 -26.84 11.63 -5.00
CA TYR A 186 -28.14 10.98 -5.09
C TYR A 186 -29.29 11.95 -4.77
N GLN A 187 -29.17 12.76 -3.71
CA GLN A 187 -30.19 13.74 -3.33
C GLN A 187 -30.34 14.83 -4.39
N ILE A 188 -29.23 15.29 -4.96
CA ILE A 188 -29.24 16.32 -6.02
C ILE A 188 -29.89 15.79 -7.29
N GLU A 189 -29.50 14.61 -7.76
CA GLU A 189 -29.96 14.06 -9.03
C GLU A 189 -31.41 13.52 -8.96
N VAL A 190 -31.76 12.82 -7.87
CA VAL A 190 -33.07 12.14 -7.74
C VAL A 190 -34.10 13.04 -7.11
N ASN A 191 -33.75 13.77 -6.06
CA ASN A 191 -34.69 14.62 -5.32
C ASN A 191 -34.66 16.10 -5.77
N HIS A 192 -33.78 16.43 -6.76
CA HIS A 192 -33.67 17.75 -7.37
C HIS A 192 -33.40 18.89 -6.37
N VAL A 193 -32.62 18.58 -5.30
CA VAL A 193 -32.15 19.61 -4.36
C VAL A 193 -30.90 20.29 -4.93
N GLN A 194 -30.69 21.57 -4.60
CA GLN A 194 -29.51 22.31 -5.10
C GLN A 194 -28.25 22.02 -4.29
N SER A 195 -28.40 21.69 -3.01
CA SER A 195 -27.29 21.38 -2.12
C SER A 195 -27.75 20.52 -0.96
N VAL A 196 -26.84 19.78 -0.37
CA VAL A 196 -27.07 18.97 0.83
C VAL A 196 -26.11 19.41 1.93
N THR A 197 -26.64 19.65 3.12
CA THR A 197 -25.84 19.98 4.30
C THR A 197 -25.94 18.85 5.30
N PHE A 198 -24.80 18.35 5.75
CA PHE A 198 -24.69 17.24 6.70
C PHE A 198 -24.24 17.76 8.07
N ASP A 199 -25.04 17.51 9.09
CA ASP A 199 -24.71 17.67 10.50
C ASP A 199 -24.22 16.35 11.10
N GLY A 200 -23.84 16.36 12.38
CA GLY A 200 -23.35 15.18 13.07
C GLY A 200 -24.35 14.03 13.12
N ALA A 201 -25.63 14.33 13.34
CA ALA A 201 -26.67 13.32 13.44
C ALA A 201 -26.92 12.60 12.10
N MET A 202 -26.97 13.36 11.00
CA MET A 202 -27.09 12.80 9.65
C MET A 202 -25.90 11.93 9.27
N ILE A 203 -24.68 12.33 9.66
CA ILE A 203 -23.48 11.53 9.41
C ILE A 203 -23.49 10.23 10.22
N GLU A 204 -23.85 10.28 11.51
CA GLU A 204 -23.95 9.07 12.34
C GLU A 204 -24.99 8.07 11.78
N GLU A 205 -26.12 8.54 11.28
CA GLU A 205 -27.14 7.71 10.62
C GLU A 205 -26.63 7.14 9.28
N LEU A 206 -26.02 7.96 8.44
CA LEU A 206 -25.56 7.57 7.11
C LEU A 206 -24.43 6.53 7.16
N LEU A 207 -23.54 6.63 8.15
CA LEU A 207 -22.39 5.74 8.31
C LEU A 207 -22.63 4.57 9.30
N SER A 208 -23.88 4.36 9.77
CA SER A 208 -24.25 3.33 10.74
C SER A 208 -24.14 1.88 10.25
#